data_f7cec1d82f2789de50dc254992f0d9ac
#
_entry.id   f7cec1d82f2789de50dc254992f0d9ac
#
_cell.length_a   1.000
_cell.length_b   1.000
_cell.length_c   1.000
_cell.angle_alpha   90.00
_cell.angle_beta   90.00
_cell.angle_gamma   90.00
#
_symmetry.space_group_name_H-M   'P 1'
#
loop_
_entity.id
_entity.type
_entity.pdbx_description
1 polymer ?
#
loop_
_entity_poly.entity_id
_entity_poly.type
_entity_poly.pdbx_seq_one_letter_code
_entity_poly.pdbx_strand_id
1 'polypeptide(L)' 'MLKNRVKELRARHGYSQTDLATLIGVTRQTIGFIEKGELSPSITLCLRMAKHLQISVDELFWLEDEEELT' A
#
# COMPACT_ATOMS: atom_id res chain seq x y z
N MET A 1 1.45 2.35 14.53
CA MET A 1 0.66 1.53 13.61
C MET A 1 0.86 2.00 12.18
N LEU A 2 1.06 1.07 11.28
CA LEU A 2 1.27 1.42 9.87
C LEU A 2 -0.05 1.75 9.19
N LYS A 3 -0.12 2.91 8.58
CA LYS A 3 -1.28 3.38 7.81
C LYS A 3 -0.91 3.49 6.34
N ASN A 4 -1.92 3.50 5.48
CA ASN A 4 -1.67 3.58 4.05
C ASN A 4 -2.83 4.24 3.30
N ARG A 5 -2.53 4.61 2.05
CA ARG A 5 -3.51 5.15 1.09
C ARG A 5 -3.64 4.26 -0.13
N VAL A 6 -3.34 2.99 -0.01
CA VAL A 6 -3.33 2.09 -1.17
C VAL A 6 -4.69 2.08 -1.87
N LYS A 7 -5.76 1.90 -1.11
CA LYS A 7 -7.12 1.87 -1.68
C LYS A 7 -7.45 3.17 -2.41
N GLU A 8 -7.12 4.30 -1.79
CA GLU A 8 -7.40 5.62 -2.39
C GLU A 8 -6.64 5.80 -3.69
N LEU A 9 -5.35 5.50 -3.70
CA LEU A 9 -4.52 5.69 -4.89
C LEU A 9 -4.89 4.68 -5.98
N ARG A 10 -5.20 3.45 -5.58
CA ARG A 10 -5.67 2.44 -6.52
C ARG A 10 -6.93 2.95 -7.25
N ALA A 11 -7.88 3.50 -6.48
CA ALA A 11 -9.12 4.02 -7.05
C ALA A 11 -8.86 5.18 -8.02
N ARG A 12 -7.92 6.05 -7.68
CA ARG A 12 -7.56 7.17 -8.54
C ARG A 12 -7.02 6.71 -9.90
N HIS A 13 -6.30 5.60 -9.91
CA HIS A 13 -5.74 5.05 -11.15
C HIS A 13 -6.72 4.13 -11.87
N GLY A 14 -7.89 3.89 -11.31
CA GLY A 14 -8.87 3.00 -11.90
C GLY A 14 -8.50 1.53 -11.78
N TYR A 15 -7.62 1.17 -10.86
CA TYR A 15 -7.22 -0.22 -10.65
C TYR A 15 -8.14 -0.91 -9.66
N SER A 16 -8.59 -2.13 -9.99
CA SER A 16 -9.21 -3.02 -9.02
C SER A 16 -8.12 -3.60 -8.12
N GLN A 17 -8.52 -4.27 -7.04
CA GLN A 17 -7.55 -5.00 -6.21
C GLN A 17 -6.79 -6.04 -7.04
N THR A 18 -7.50 -6.73 -7.94
CA THR A 18 -6.89 -7.71 -8.83
C THR A 18 -5.90 -7.05 -9.78
N ASP A 19 -6.26 -5.90 -10.34
CA ASP A 19 -5.36 -5.18 -11.26
C ASP A 19 -4.05 -4.83 -10.56
N LEU A 20 -4.12 -4.24 -9.38
CA LEU A 20 -2.91 -3.87 -8.65
C LEU A 20 -2.11 -5.10 -8.27
N ALA A 21 -2.78 -6.16 -7.80
CA ALA A 21 -2.12 -7.42 -7.44
C ALA A 21 -1.33 -7.97 -8.61
N THR A 22 -1.91 -7.98 -9.80
CA THR A 22 -1.24 -8.47 -11.01
C THR A 22 -0.02 -7.61 -11.34
N LEU A 23 -0.16 -6.29 -11.25
CA LEU A 23 0.93 -5.37 -11.57
C LEU A 23 2.15 -5.57 -10.67
N ILE A 24 1.95 -5.87 -9.40
CA ILE A 24 3.05 -5.97 -8.44
C ILE A 24 3.39 -7.42 -8.06
N GLY A 25 2.70 -8.39 -8.66
CA GLY A 25 3.06 -9.81 -8.53
C GLY A 25 2.63 -10.47 -7.22
N VAL A 26 1.47 -10.11 -6.71
CA VAL A 26 0.90 -10.73 -5.50
C VAL A 26 -0.54 -11.14 -5.76
N THR A 27 -1.20 -11.75 -4.77
CA THR A 27 -2.60 -12.14 -4.89
C THR A 27 -3.50 -10.95 -4.53
N ARG A 28 -4.74 -11.00 -5.01
CA ARG A 28 -5.76 -10.02 -4.65
C ARG A 28 -5.96 -9.98 -3.12
N GLN A 29 -5.94 -11.13 -2.48
CA GLN A 29 -6.08 -11.22 -1.02
C GLN A 29 -5.01 -10.42 -0.29
N THR A 30 -3.77 -10.50 -0.78
CA THR A 30 -2.66 -9.75 -0.20
C THR A 30 -2.94 -8.25 -0.23
N ILE A 31 -3.45 -7.75 -1.37
CA ILE A 31 -3.81 -6.33 -1.48
C ILE A 31 -4.89 -5.98 -0.45
N GLY A 32 -5.91 -6.83 -0.31
CA GLY A 32 -6.97 -6.59 0.66
C GLY A 32 -6.45 -6.50 2.10
N PHE A 33 -5.56 -7.40 2.49
CA PHE A 33 -4.98 -7.40 3.82
C PHE A 33 -4.11 -6.16 4.06
N ILE A 34 -3.35 -5.73 3.05
CA ILE A 34 -2.52 -4.52 3.15
C ILE A 34 -3.42 -3.30 3.34
N GLU A 35 -4.48 -3.18 2.54
CA GLU A 35 -5.38 -2.03 2.61
C GLU A 35 -6.06 -1.91 3.97
N LYS A 36 -6.34 -3.03 4.61
CA LYS A 36 -6.97 -3.05 5.93
C LYS A 36 -5.97 -2.85 7.07
N GLY A 37 -4.68 -2.83 6.78
CA GLY A 37 -3.66 -2.75 7.80
C GLY A 37 -3.40 -4.06 8.52
N GLU A 38 -3.85 -5.17 7.98
CA GLU A 38 -3.68 -6.50 8.58
C GLU A 38 -2.40 -7.18 8.15
N LEU A 39 -1.74 -6.64 7.14
CA LEU A 39 -0.48 -7.17 6.64
C LEU A 39 0.45 -6.01 6.32
N SER A 40 1.66 -6.05 6.90
CA SER A 40 2.70 -5.07 6.59
C SER A 40 3.48 -5.57 5.37
N PRO A 41 3.48 -4.82 4.25
CA PRO A 41 4.20 -5.25 3.06
C PRO A 41 5.70 -5.13 3.25
N SER A 42 6.46 -5.96 2.53
CA SER A 42 7.91 -5.84 2.49
C SER A 42 8.31 -4.51 1.85
N ILE A 43 9.53 -4.06 2.09
CA ILE A 43 10.01 -2.82 1.47
C ILE A 43 10.00 -2.94 -0.06
N THR A 44 10.35 -4.10 -0.61
CA THR A 44 10.29 -4.32 -2.05
C THR A 44 8.88 -4.11 -2.58
N LEU A 45 7.89 -4.66 -1.88
CA LEU A 45 6.50 -4.52 -2.29
C LEU A 45 6.02 -3.08 -2.19
N CYS A 46 6.43 -2.37 -1.12
CA CYS A 46 6.12 -0.96 -0.97
C CYS A 46 6.65 -0.13 -2.14
N LEU A 47 7.90 -0.40 -2.54
CA LEU A 47 8.52 0.31 -3.66
C LEU A 47 7.81 0.03 -4.97
N ARG A 48 7.40 -1.22 -5.20
CA ARG A 48 6.63 -1.57 -6.41
C ARG A 48 5.28 -0.87 -6.45
N MET A 49 4.58 -0.87 -5.33
CA MET A 49 3.29 -0.19 -5.24
C MET A 49 3.44 1.31 -5.49
N ALA A 50 4.40 1.94 -4.84
CA ALA A 50 4.64 3.37 -5.00
C ALA A 50 4.92 3.72 -6.46
N LYS A 51 5.72 2.89 -7.14
CA LYS A 51 6.04 3.08 -8.55
C LYS A 51 4.79 3.03 -9.42
N HIS A 52 3.98 1.99 -9.25
CA HIS A 52 2.78 1.81 -10.06
C HIS A 52 1.67 2.80 -9.72
N LEU A 53 1.65 3.29 -8.49
CA LEU A 53 0.67 4.29 -8.07
C LEU A 53 1.18 5.72 -8.22
N GLN A 54 2.42 5.89 -8.68
CA GLN A 54 3.02 7.19 -9.00
C GLN A 54 3.03 8.14 -7.81
N ILE A 55 3.46 7.62 -6.67
CA ILE A 55 3.54 8.37 -5.42
C ILE A 55 4.77 7.90 -4.66
N SER A 56 5.30 8.73 -3.78
CA SER A 56 6.43 8.33 -2.95
C SER A 56 5.99 7.33 -1.88
N VAL A 57 6.92 6.50 -1.41
CA VAL A 57 6.61 5.48 -0.40
C VAL A 57 6.10 6.13 0.88
N ASP A 58 6.70 7.22 1.31
CA ASP A 58 6.32 7.89 2.56
C ASP A 58 4.98 8.63 2.46
N GLU A 59 4.50 8.90 1.25
CA GLU A 59 3.16 9.40 1.06
C GLU A 59 2.13 8.27 0.98
N LEU A 60 2.57 7.08 0.56
CA LEU A 60 1.70 5.91 0.45
C LEU A 60 1.52 5.19 1.78
N PHE A 61 2.59 5.10 2.55
CA PHE A 61 2.61 4.44 3.86
C PHE A 61 3.22 5.37 4.89
N TRP A 62 2.66 5.39 6.11
CA TRP A 62 3.22 6.20 7.19
C TRP A 62 2.90 5.55 8.53
N LEU A 63 3.61 5.98 9.57
CA LEU A 63 3.38 5.51 10.93
C LEU A 63 2.51 6.53 11.66
N GLU A 64 1.46 6.04 12.28
CA GLU A 64 0.64 6.83 13.16
C GLU A 64 1.08 6.56 14.60
N ASP A 65 0.91 7.52 15.48
CA ASP A 65 1.31 7.42 16.87
C ASP A 65 2.83 7.47 17.07
N GLU A 66 3.54 7.94 16.07
CA GLU A 66 5.00 8.05 16.09
C GLU A 66 5.47 8.95 17.24
N GLU A 67 4.73 10.01 17.52
CA GLU A 67 5.05 10.96 18.57
C GLU A 67 5.04 10.33 19.96
N GLU A 68 4.39 9.23 20.16
CA GLU A 68 4.31 8.54 21.44
C GLU A 68 5.63 7.86 21.82
N LEU A 69 6.52 7.77 20.88
CA LEU A 69 7.80 7.10 21.07
C LEU A 69 8.87 8.02 21.65
N THR A 70 8.58 9.30 21.75
CA THR A 70 9.56 10.28 22.23
C THR A 70 9.42 10.63 23.70
#